data_4abc539c1d80d8e2052c1ee2f3a42022
#
_entry.id   4abc539c1d80d8e2052c1ee2f3a42022
#
_cell.length_a   1.000
_cell.length_b   1.000
_cell.length_c   1.000
_cell.angle_alpha   90.00
_cell.angle_beta   90.00
_cell.angle_gamma   90.00
#
_symmetry.space_group_name_H-M   'P 1'
#
loop_
_entity.id
_entity.type
_entity.pdbx_description
1 polymer ?
#
loop_
_entity_poly.entity_id
_entity_poly.type
_entity_poly.pdbx_seq_one_letter_code
_entity_poly.pdbx_strand_id
1 'polypeptide(L)'
;MKLRNVMALALVAVLGLSGCGAKAEKATQSTESKAADAASTKVIRVGTTGKNEPYSLISSDNKWTGIEAELWDEVGKRTGYKIEMVQIPDMSALFGELGSDRIDVAANCWAITQKRLDTYLASDPIYADAQVIAVKDDSSYKTVDDLNGKKIGVTAGQAAQATIEEMAKDHHWNVITYEDTNAGLQDLALGRVDAYAHTVTTIKKTEAAQGLKFRMLDQKLFGNNVGWFFQNNEKGQEFRKEMNQQIADMQKDGTISKIVTKWFNEDATKLISDDYLKANR
;
A
#
# COMPACT_ATOMS: atom_id res chain seq x y z
N MET A 1 52.70 -9.56 32.70
CA MET A 1 53.68 -10.62 32.31
C MET A 1 53.54 -10.82 30.83
N LYS A 2 54.46 -10.26 30.06
CA LYS A 2 55.56 -10.91 29.28
C LYS A 2 54.99 -11.86 28.21
N LEU A 3 55.27 -11.78 26.99
CA LEU A 3 56.29 -11.36 26.02
C LEU A 3 56.05 -12.18 24.80
N ARG A 4 56.02 -11.65 23.65
CA ARG A 4 57.07 -11.41 22.59
C ARG A 4 57.10 -12.43 21.45
N ASN A 5 57.01 -11.89 20.26
CA ASN A 5 57.88 -12.11 19.10
C ASN A 5 57.79 -13.49 18.36
N VAL A 6 58.00 -13.63 17.06
CA VAL A 6 58.93 -13.09 16.06
C VAL A 6 58.44 -13.58 14.64
N MET A 7 58.27 -12.77 13.66
CA MET A 7 59.06 -12.53 12.47
C MET A 7 59.71 -13.73 11.76
N ALA A 8 59.36 -13.98 10.48
CA ALA A 8 60.35 -14.37 9.47
C ALA A 8 59.88 -14.07 8.02
N LEU A 9 60.63 -13.28 7.33
CA LEU A 9 60.69 -13.06 5.88
C LEU A 9 61.27 -14.29 5.16
N ALA A 10 60.83 -14.56 3.93
CA ALA A 10 61.69 -15.15 2.91
C ALA A 10 61.25 -14.72 1.51
N LEU A 11 62.07 -13.92 0.91
CA LEU A 11 62.14 -13.51 -0.51
C LEU A 11 62.85 -14.61 -1.29
N VAL A 12 62.34 -15.04 -2.45
CA VAL A 12 63.20 -15.63 -3.52
C VAL A 12 62.67 -15.15 -4.88
N ALA A 13 63.54 -14.38 -5.54
CA ALA A 13 63.46 -14.04 -6.95
C ALA A 13 64.31 -15.02 -7.76
N VAL A 14 63.78 -15.48 -8.88
CA VAL A 14 64.65 -16.04 -9.93
C VAL A 14 64.17 -15.54 -11.28
N LEU A 15 65.10 -14.82 -11.93
CA LEU A 15 65.11 -14.42 -13.33
C LEU A 15 65.54 -15.59 -14.23
N GLY A 16 64.95 -15.69 -15.39
CA GLY A 16 65.47 -16.57 -16.46
C GLY A 16 65.00 -16.05 -17.83
N LEU A 17 65.90 -15.46 -18.53
CA LEU A 17 65.83 -14.96 -19.93
C LEU A 17 66.02 -16.07 -20.97
N SER A 18 65.57 -15.75 -22.20
CA SER A 18 66.02 -16.24 -23.55
C SER A 18 65.16 -17.34 -24.16
N GLY A 19 64.68 -17.26 -25.38
CA GLY A 19 65.23 -16.74 -26.61
C GLY A 19 64.24 -16.91 -27.80
N CYS A 20 64.60 -16.14 -28.78
CA CYS A 20 64.23 -16.00 -30.18
C CYS A 20 63.37 -17.03 -30.93
N GLY A 21 62.35 -16.51 -31.67
CA GLY A 21 62.39 -16.51 -33.13
C GLY A 21 61.54 -17.53 -33.86
N ALA A 22 60.43 -17.07 -34.48
CA ALA A 22 60.13 -17.34 -35.88
C ALA A 22 58.81 -16.68 -36.30
N LYS A 23 58.83 -16.00 -37.43
CA LYS A 23 57.78 -15.36 -38.19
C LYS A 23 56.80 -16.40 -38.76
N ALA A 24 55.50 -16.21 -38.64
CA ALA A 24 54.54 -16.64 -39.66
C ALA A 24 53.25 -15.81 -39.58
N GLU A 25 52.71 -15.54 -40.71
CA GLU A 25 51.70 -14.56 -41.08
C GLU A 25 50.27 -14.76 -40.56
N LYS A 26 49.63 -13.59 -40.45
CA LYS A 26 48.20 -13.27 -40.70
C LYS A 26 47.17 -14.39 -40.68
N ALA A 27 46.27 -14.28 -39.72
CA ALA A 27 44.83 -14.33 -39.96
C ALA A 27 44.13 -13.45 -38.97
N THR A 28 43.68 -12.29 -39.44
CA THR A 28 42.77 -11.38 -38.76
C THR A 28 41.41 -12.05 -38.73
N GLN A 29 40.98 -12.54 -37.60
CA GLN A 29 39.56 -12.72 -37.28
C GLN A 29 39.26 -11.91 -36.05
N SER A 30 38.77 -10.71 -36.28
CA SER A 30 38.07 -9.90 -35.32
C SER A 30 36.80 -10.61 -34.94
N THR A 31 36.83 -11.39 -33.88
CA THR A 31 35.61 -11.78 -33.18
C THR A 31 35.23 -10.58 -32.31
N GLU A 32 34.42 -9.68 -32.87
CA GLU A 32 33.64 -8.78 -32.06
C GLU A 32 32.76 -9.62 -31.15
N SER A 33 33.26 -9.85 -29.94
CA SER A 33 32.43 -10.25 -28.83
C SER A 33 31.48 -9.08 -28.55
N LYS A 34 30.31 -9.17 -29.15
CA LYS A 34 29.14 -8.40 -28.70
C LYS A 34 28.92 -8.80 -27.25
N ALA A 35 29.55 -8.07 -26.33
CA ALA A 35 29.11 -8.04 -24.96
C ALA A 35 27.67 -7.52 -25.00
N ALA A 36 26.71 -8.41 -24.91
CA ALA A 36 25.34 -8.06 -24.61
C ALA A 36 25.42 -7.35 -23.25
N ASP A 37 25.23 -6.05 -23.28
CA ASP A 37 25.02 -5.23 -22.11
C ASP A 37 23.80 -5.85 -21.41
N ALA A 38 24.05 -6.66 -20.40
CA ALA A 38 23.01 -7.13 -19.50
C ALA A 38 22.59 -5.89 -18.72
N ALA A 39 21.63 -5.14 -19.26
CA ALA A 39 20.99 -4.05 -18.57
C ALA A 39 20.61 -4.57 -17.18
N SER A 40 21.23 -4.02 -16.15
CA SER A 40 20.95 -4.43 -14.76
C SER A 40 19.47 -4.20 -14.51
N THR A 41 18.73 -5.26 -14.21
CA THR A 41 17.30 -5.16 -13.93
C THR A 41 17.10 -4.15 -12.80
N LYS A 42 16.34 -3.08 -13.04
CA LYS A 42 16.04 -2.08 -12.03
C LYS A 42 15.32 -2.76 -10.86
N VAL A 43 15.80 -2.56 -9.65
CA VAL A 43 15.18 -3.07 -8.41
C VAL A 43 14.37 -1.94 -7.79
N ILE A 44 13.14 -2.24 -7.40
CA ILE A 44 12.25 -1.32 -6.69
C ILE A 44 12.02 -1.85 -5.29
N ARG A 45 12.42 -1.07 -4.29
CA ARG A 45 12.22 -1.37 -2.86
C ARG A 45 10.88 -0.82 -2.40
N VAL A 46 9.91 -1.71 -2.21
CA VAL A 46 8.55 -1.38 -1.78
C VAL A 46 8.44 -1.54 -0.28
N GLY A 47 8.34 -0.42 0.45
CA GLY A 47 8.17 -0.40 1.90
C GLY A 47 6.72 -0.66 2.29
N THR A 48 6.52 -1.61 3.19
CA THR A 48 5.20 -1.95 3.75
C THR A 48 5.33 -2.54 5.15
N THR A 49 4.26 -2.49 5.94
CA THR A 49 4.28 -3.11 7.27
C THR A 49 4.12 -4.64 7.22
N GLY A 50 3.46 -5.15 6.18
CA GLY A 50 3.16 -6.58 6.06
C GLY A 50 2.22 -7.12 7.15
N LYS A 51 1.44 -6.24 7.81
CA LYS A 51 0.53 -6.56 8.92
C LYS A 51 -0.88 -6.01 8.71
N ASN A 52 -1.16 -5.47 7.53
CA ASN A 52 -2.40 -4.76 7.23
C ASN A 52 -3.27 -5.58 6.25
N GLU A 53 -4.02 -6.55 6.79
CA GLU A 53 -4.94 -7.37 6.01
C GLU A 53 -6.21 -6.56 5.64
N PRO A 54 -6.74 -6.65 4.41
CA PRO A 54 -6.28 -7.46 3.26
C PRO A 54 -5.30 -6.72 2.34
N TYR A 55 -4.78 -5.59 2.75
CA TYR A 55 -4.00 -4.68 1.90
C TYR A 55 -2.58 -5.19 1.67
N SER A 56 -1.87 -5.51 2.74
CA SER A 56 -0.49 -5.96 2.70
C SER A 56 -0.20 -6.86 3.90
N LEU A 57 0.04 -8.13 3.66
CA LEU A 57 0.24 -9.14 4.70
C LEU A 57 1.44 -10.00 4.36
N ILE A 58 2.24 -10.34 5.35
CA ILE A 58 3.22 -11.41 5.26
C ILE A 58 2.59 -12.67 5.85
N SER A 59 2.39 -13.68 5.00
CA SER A 59 1.83 -14.96 5.38
C SER A 59 2.80 -15.77 6.25
N SER A 60 2.30 -16.84 6.86
CA SER A 60 3.11 -17.70 7.75
C SER A 60 4.28 -18.40 7.04
N ASP A 61 4.22 -18.55 5.71
CA ASP A 61 5.29 -19.05 4.85
C ASP A 61 6.21 -17.94 4.31
N ASN A 62 6.16 -16.77 4.95
CA ASN A 62 6.98 -15.59 4.64
C ASN A 62 6.81 -15.03 3.24
N LYS A 63 5.62 -15.16 2.67
CA LYS A 63 5.28 -14.54 1.37
C LYS A 63 4.50 -13.26 1.57
N TRP A 64 4.83 -12.27 0.76
CA TRP A 64 4.04 -11.07 0.65
C TRP A 64 2.75 -11.34 -0.12
N THR A 65 1.61 -10.96 0.43
CA THR A 65 0.28 -11.21 -0.10
C THR A 65 -0.63 -10.01 0.20
N GLY A 66 -1.80 -9.98 -0.43
CA GLY A 66 -2.73 -8.86 -0.33
C GLY A 66 -2.77 -8.01 -1.59
N ILE A 67 -3.56 -6.94 -1.53
CA ILE A 67 -3.79 -6.04 -2.66
C ILE A 67 -2.47 -5.43 -3.15
N GLU A 68 -1.65 -4.91 -2.23
CA GLU A 68 -0.37 -4.28 -2.57
C GLU A 68 0.59 -5.27 -3.23
N ALA A 69 0.66 -6.50 -2.71
CA ALA A 69 1.51 -7.54 -3.30
C ALA A 69 1.12 -7.85 -4.74
N GLU A 70 -0.18 -8.00 -5.03
CA GLU A 70 -0.67 -8.28 -6.38
C GLU A 70 -0.49 -7.10 -7.34
N LEU A 71 -0.69 -5.87 -6.86
CA LEU A 71 -0.44 -4.67 -7.65
C LEU A 71 1.04 -4.54 -8.03
N TRP A 72 1.94 -4.73 -7.07
CA TRP A 72 3.38 -4.63 -7.32
C TRP A 72 3.94 -5.81 -8.14
N ASP A 73 3.38 -7.00 -7.99
CA ASP A 73 3.69 -8.14 -8.87
C ASP A 73 3.30 -7.82 -10.33
N GLU A 74 2.15 -7.20 -10.54
CA GLU A 74 1.72 -6.77 -11.87
C GLU A 74 2.59 -5.64 -12.43
N VAL A 75 2.98 -4.66 -11.61
CA VAL A 75 3.96 -3.63 -12.01
C VAL A 75 5.27 -4.28 -12.43
N GLY A 76 5.78 -5.23 -11.66
CA GLY A 76 7.00 -5.95 -12.02
C GLY A 76 6.91 -6.68 -13.36
N LYS A 77 5.78 -7.34 -13.64
CA LYS A 77 5.52 -8.02 -14.92
C LYS A 77 5.50 -7.04 -16.11
N ARG A 78 4.87 -5.88 -15.95
CA ARG A 78 4.73 -4.88 -17.01
C ARG A 78 6.01 -4.12 -17.31
N THR A 79 6.78 -3.83 -16.29
CA THR A 79 8.00 -3.00 -16.40
C THR A 79 9.29 -3.82 -16.55
N GLY A 80 9.25 -5.11 -16.21
CA GLY A 80 10.45 -5.93 -16.10
C GLY A 80 11.29 -5.63 -14.85
N TYR A 81 10.80 -4.82 -13.91
CA TYR A 81 11.50 -4.49 -12.68
C TYR A 81 11.44 -5.65 -11.68
N LYS A 82 12.51 -5.82 -10.93
CA LYS A 82 12.51 -6.69 -9.75
C LYS A 82 11.86 -5.94 -8.59
N ILE A 83 10.78 -6.46 -8.08
CA ILE A 83 10.12 -5.92 -6.90
C ILE A 83 10.71 -6.58 -5.66
N GLU A 84 11.20 -5.75 -4.73
CA GLU A 84 11.75 -6.17 -3.45
C GLU A 84 10.89 -5.56 -2.32
N MET A 85 10.14 -6.41 -1.64
CA MET A 85 9.37 -5.99 -0.48
C MET A 85 10.29 -5.78 0.71
N VAL A 86 10.20 -4.61 1.33
CA VAL A 86 10.91 -4.24 2.56
C VAL A 86 9.91 -4.13 3.69
N GLN A 87 9.95 -5.09 4.60
CA GLN A 87 9.08 -5.04 5.78
C GLN A 87 9.59 -4.02 6.78
N ILE A 88 8.68 -3.13 7.23
CA ILE A 88 8.98 -2.06 8.17
C ILE A 88 8.05 -2.21 9.39
N PRO A 89 8.56 -2.01 10.62
CA PRO A 89 7.83 -2.34 11.85
C PRO A 89 6.48 -1.66 12.00
N ASP A 90 6.40 -0.37 11.64
CA ASP A 90 5.23 0.48 11.85
C ASP A 90 5.14 1.61 10.81
N MET A 91 4.03 2.34 10.86
CA MET A 91 3.70 3.40 9.91
C MET A 91 4.64 4.60 9.99
N SER A 92 5.08 4.98 11.19
CA SER A 92 5.97 6.13 11.39
C SER A 92 7.35 5.84 10.82
N ALA A 93 7.88 4.66 11.11
CA ALA A 93 9.15 4.18 10.56
C ALA A 93 9.11 4.13 9.03
N LEU A 94 7.98 3.73 8.43
CA LEU A 94 7.87 3.59 6.98
C LEU A 94 8.11 4.90 6.22
N PHE A 95 7.53 6.00 6.67
CA PHE A 95 7.80 7.30 6.08
C PHE A 95 9.21 7.82 6.39
N GLY A 96 9.80 7.44 7.52
CA GLY A 96 11.20 7.68 7.83
C GLY A 96 12.16 6.93 6.89
N GLU A 97 11.85 5.67 6.57
CA GLU A 97 12.62 4.86 5.60
C GLU A 97 12.52 5.46 4.17
N LEU A 98 11.32 5.93 3.79
CA LEU A 98 11.12 6.65 2.52
C LEU A 98 11.95 7.94 2.49
N GLY A 99 11.91 8.76 3.54
CA GLY A 99 12.66 10.02 3.62
C GLY A 99 14.17 9.84 3.58
N SER A 100 14.69 8.70 4.02
CA SER A 100 16.13 8.37 4.04
C SER A 100 16.61 7.53 2.85
N ASP A 101 15.80 7.39 1.80
CA ASP A 101 16.11 6.64 0.56
C ASP A 101 16.44 5.15 0.80
N ARG A 102 15.92 4.56 1.90
CA ARG A 102 16.05 3.11 2.15
C ARG A 102 14.98 2.28 1.46
N ILE A 103 13.86 2.92 1.10
CA ILE A 103 12.84 2.40 0.19
C ILE A 103 12.56 3.41 -0.91
N ASP A 104 12.10 2.94 -2.05
CA ASP A 104 11.79 3.79 -3.21
C ASP A 104 10.33 4.24 -3.21
N VAL A 105 9.46 3.48 -2.55
CA VAL A 105 8.03 3.75 -2.46
C VAL A 105 7.44 3.20 -1.16
N ALA A 106 6.51 3.95 -0.57
CA ALA A 106 5.71 3.49 0.56
C ALA A 106 4.34 3.02 0.06
N ALA A 107 4.03 1.74 0.26
CA ALA A 107 2.82 1.07 -0.20
C ALA A 107 2.21 0.21 0.92
N ASN A 108 1.09 0.66 1.50
CA ASN A 108 0.39 -0.05 2.58
C ASN A 108 -1.03 0.47 2.77
N CYS A 109 -1.79 0.66 1.68
CA CYS A 109 -3.12 1.29 1.72
C CYS A 109 -3.11 2.71 2.34
N TRP A 110 -2.25 3.55 1.82
CA TRP A 110 -2.12 4.90 2.35
C TRP A 110 -3.18 5.84 1.82
N ALA A 111 -3.99 6.40 2.71
CA ALA A 111 -4.87 7.51 2.35
C ALA A 111 -4.06 8.71 1.85
N ILE A 112 -4.45 9.28 0.72
CA ILE A 112 -3.90 10.52 0.20
C ILE A 112 -4.52 11.67 1.00
N THR A 113 -3.75 12.27 1.91
CA THR A 113 -4.19 13.37 2.77
C THR A 113 -3.33 14.60 2.55
N GLN A 114 -3.88 15.80 2.80
CA GLN A 114 -3.12 17.04 2.67
C GLN A 114 -1.85 17.01 3.51
N LYS A 115 -1.93 16.57 4.76
CA LYS A 115 -0.77 16.44 5.67
C LYS A 115 0.37 15.61 5.07
N ARG A 116 0.06 14.55 4.33
CA ARG A 116 1.10 13.74 3.65
C ARG A 116 1.61 14.43 2.39
N LEU A 117 0.74 15.10 1.64
CA LEU A 117 1.12 15.85 0.44
C LEU A 117 2.01 17.06 0.75
N ASP A 118 1.95 17.61 1.95
CA ASP A 118 2.85 18.70 2.39
C ASP A 118 4.32 18.24 2.45
N THR A 119 4.57 16.94 2.57
CA THR A 119 5.92 16.38 2.73
C THR A 119 6.33 15.42 1.61
N TYR A 120 5.41 14.64 1.08
CA TYR A 120 5.67 13.57 0.12
C TYR A 120 4.86 13.74 -1.16
N LEU A 121 5.27 13.07 -2.22
CA LEU A 121 4.48 12.95 -3.44
C LEU A 121 3.58 11.73 -3.34
N ALA A 122 2.32 11.86 -3.73
CA ALA A 122 1.43 10.72 -3.89
C ALA A 122 1.26 10.36 -5.37
N SER A 123 1.02 9.08 -5.66
CA SER A 123 0.50 8.65 -6.95
C SER A 123 -0.89 9.19 -7.20
N ASP A 124 -1.39 9.02 -8.42
CA ASP A 124 -2.81 9.08 -8.70
C ASP A 124 -3.55 8.02 -7.85
N PRO A 125 -4.82 8.26 -7.50
CA PRO A 125 -5.60 7.29 -6.75
C PRO A 125 -5.69 5.93 -7.45
N ILE A 126 -5.41 4.87 -6.71
CA ILE A 126 -5.46 3.49 -7.22
C ILE A 126 -6.85 2.91 -7.00
N TYR A 127 -7.36 3.06 -5.81
CA TYR A 127 -8.72 2.73 -5.36
C TYR A 127 -9.08 3.66 -4.20
N ALA A 128 -10.28 3.55 -3.67
CA ALA A 128 -10.66 4.29 -2.48
C ALA A 128 -11.33 3.38 -1.45
N ASP A 129 -11.19 3.75 -0.18
CA ASP A 129 -11.97 3.16 0.90
C ASP A 129 -12.85 4.26 1.49
N ALA A 130 -14.15 4.12 1.36
CA ALA A 130 -15.09 5.13 1.82
C ALA A 130 -15.57 4.82 3.24
N GLN A 131 -15.61 5.84 4.09
CA GLN A 131 -16.35 5.80 5.35
C GLN A 131 -17.82 5.99 5.04
N VAL A 132 -18.64 5.08 5.54
CA VAL A 132 -20.09 5.04 5.31
C VAL A 132 -20.83 4.75 6.60
N ILE A 133 -22.15 4.95 6.57
CA ILE A 133 -23.05 4.52 7.62
C ILE A 133 -23.79 3.29 7.12
N ALA A 134 -23.61 2.16 7.81
CA ALA A 134 -24.35 0.94 7.59
C ALA A 134 -25.56 0.86 8.50
N VAL A 135 -26.65 0.30 7.99
CA VAL A 135 -27.89 -0.02 8.71
C VAL A 135 -28.24 -1.48 8.47
N LYS A 136 -29.14 -2.05 9.26
CA LYS A 136 -29.65 -3.40 8.97
C LYS A 136 -30.22 -3.47 7.56
N ASP A 137 -30.05 -4.60 6.89
CA ASP A 137 -30.53 -4.81 5.51
C ASP A 137 -32.04 -4.58 5.36
N ASP A 138 -32.83 -4.99 6.36
CA ASP A 138 -34.29 -4.84 6.45
C ASP A 138 -34.74 -3.49 7.05
N SER A 139 -33.82 -2.58 7.35
CA SER A 139 -34.13 -1.27 7.94
C SER A 139 -34.88 -0.37 6.95
N SER A 140 -35.77 0.46 7.48
CA SER A 140 -36.47 1.51 6.72
C SER A 140 -35.63 2.76 6.47
N TYR A 141 -34.51 2.93 7.19
CA TYR A 141 -33.64 4.11 7.06
C TYR A 141 -32.98 4.15 5.66
N LYS A 142 -33.13 5.24 4.92
CA LYS A 142 -32.58 5.42 3.57
C LYS A 142 -31.53 6.52 3.51
N THR A 143 -31.67 7.52 4.36
CA THR A 143 -30.83 8.70 4.41
C THR A 143 -30.26 8.92 5.82
N VAL A 144 -29.27 9.79 5.93
CA VAL A 144 -28.71 10.21 7.23
C VAL A 144 -29.76 10.88 8.11
N ASP A 145 -30.69 11.64 7.51
CA ASP A 145 -31.77 12.33 8.24
C ASP A 145 -32.77 11.36 8.88
N ASP A 146 -32.98 10.18 8.32
CA ASP A 146 -33.82 9.14 8.92
C ASP A 146 -33.26 8.63 10.25
N LEU A 147 -31.98 8.90 10.51
CA LEU A 147 -31.30 8.51 11.74
C LEU A 147 -31.37 9.58 12.84
N ASN A 148 -32.10 10.68 12.66
CA ASN A 148 -32.24 11.72 13.69
C ASN A 148 -32.70 11.12 15.02
N GLY A 149 -31.96 11.43 16.11
CA GLY A 149 -32.22 10.95 17.47
C GLY A 149 -31.91 9.45 17.68
N LYS A 150 -31.25 8.78 16.74
CA LYS A 150 -30.92 7.34 16.77
C LYS A 150 -29.56 7.04 17.40
N LYS A 151 -29.35 5.77 17.70
CA LYS A 151 -28.07 5.26 18.23
C LYS A 151 -27.13 4.91 17.07
N ILE A 152 -26.00 5.57 17.01
CA ILE A 152 -24.97 5.34 15.97
C ILE A 152 -23.74 4.73 16.62
N GLY A 153 -23.38 3.51 16.23
CA GLY A 153 -22.16 2.85 16.66
C GLY A 153 -20.95 3.32 15.86
N VAL A 154 -19.79 3.40 16.51
CA VAL A 154 -18.51 3.72 15.90
C VAL A 154 -17.37 3.04 16.67
N THR A 155 -16.28 2.68 16.00
CA THR A 155 -15.10 2.12 16.69
C THR A 155 -14.21 3.24 17.23
N ALA A 156 -13.73 3.07 18.46
CA ALA A 156 -12.81 3.99 19.12
C ALA A 156 -11.52 4.19 18.29
N GLY A 157 -11.09 5.43 18.15
CA GLY A 157 -9.86 5.79 17.42
C GLY A 157 -9.91 5.62 15.90
N GLN A 158 -11.05 5.20 15.34
CA GLN A 158 -11.21 5.09 13.89
C GLN A 158 -11.55 6.45 13.25
N ALA A 159 -11.21 6.57 11.96
CA ALA A 159 -11.35 7.83 11.24
C ALA A 159 -12.78 8.38 11.21
N ALA A 160 -13.79 7.50 11.22
CA ALA A 160 -15.19 7.92 11.24
C ALA A 160 -15.63 8.54 12.58
N GLN A 161 -14.95 8.25 13.70
CA GLN A 161 -15.40 8.66 15.03
C GLN A 161 -15.62 10.19 15.13
N ALA A 162 -14.58 10.97 14.79
CA ALA A 162 -14.68 12.42 14.88
C ALA A 162 -15.79 13.01 13.99
N THR A 163 -15.97 12.48 12.79
CA THR A 163 -17.04 12.90 11.88
C THR A 163 -18.42 12.56 12.44
N ILE A 164 -18.59 11.37 12.98
CA ILE A 164 -19.87 10.94 13.58
C ILE A 164 -20.20 11.78 14.83
N GLU A 165 -19.21 12.05 15.69
CA GLU A 165 -19.39 12.91 16.88
C GLU A 165 -19.74 14.35 16.49
N GLU A 166 -19.18 14.89 15.40
CA GLU A 166 -19.55 16.22 14.89
C GLU A 166 -20.98 16.22 14.33
N MET A 167 -21.32 15.27 13.45
CA MET A 167 -22.66 15.15 12.87
C MET A 167 -23.74 14.90 13.95
N ALA A 168 -23.38 14.24 15.04
CA ALA A 168 -24.29 13.94 16.14
C ALA A 168 -24.90 15.21 16.78
N LYS A 169 -24.21 16.34 16.70
CA LYS A 169 -24.69 17.62 17.23
C LYS A 169 -25.91 18.11 16.46
N ASP A 170 -25.89 17.99 15.14
CA ASP A 170 -26.97 18.46 14.26
C ASP A 170 -28.13 17.45 14.17
N HIS A 171 -27.81 16.15 14.17
CA HIS A 171 -28.76 15.05 14.02
C HIS A 171 -29.24 14.48 15.36
N HIS A 172 -28.78 15.02 16.49
CA HIS A 172 -29.12 14.57 17.84
C HIS A 172 -28.86 13.06 18.06
N TRP A 173 -27.78 12.51 17.48
CA TRP A 173 -27.44 11.11 17.61
C TRP A 173 -26.93 10.76 19.01
N ASN A 174 -27.29 9.58 19.48
CA ASN A 174 -26.65 8.96 20.62
C ASN A 174 -25.48 8.09 20.11
N VAL A 175 -24.23 8.62 20.18
CA VAL A 175 -23.05 7.91 19.69
C VAL A 175 -22.62 6.85 20.71
N ILE A 176 -22.52 5.61 20.27
CA ILE A 176 -22.05 4.46 21.05
C ILE A 176 -20.68 4.05 20.53
N THR A 177 -19.67 4.22 21.36
CA THR A 177 -18.27 3.89 21.00
C THR A 177 -17.95 2.45 21.41
N TYR A 178 -17.40 1.68 20.46
CA TYR A 178 -16.97 0.29 20.65
C TYR A 178 -15.45 0.19 20.58
N GLU A 179 -14.86 -0.64 21.44
CA GLU A 179 -13.44 -0.98 21.37
C GLU A 179 -13.16 -1.99 20.24
N ASP A 180 -14.15 -2.81 19.89
CA ASP A 180 -14.07 -3.83 18.87
C ASP A 180 -15.14 -3.63 17.78
N THR A 181 -14.73 -3.55 16.53
CA THR A 181 -15.60 -3.33 15.38
C THR A 181 -16.61 -4.48 15.19
N ASN A 182 -16.18 -5.73 15.41
CA ASN A 182 -17.06 -6.88 15.23
C ASN A 182 -18.19 -6.88 16.26
N ALA A 183 -17.89 -6.50 17.51
CA ALA A 183 -18.92 -6.34 18.55
C ALA A 183 -19.93 -5.27 18.17
N GLY A 184 -19.48 -4.12 17.63
CA GLY A 184 -20.37 -3.05 17.18
C GLY A 184 -21.25 -3.47 16.00
N LEU A 185 -20.72 -4.17 15.01
CA LEU A 185 -21.46 -4.68 13.86
C LEU A 185 -22.45 -5.80 14.27
N GLN A 186 -22.10 -6.63 15.26
CA GLN A 186 -23.04 -7.58 15.83
C GLN A 186 -24.20 -6.88 16.54
N ASP A 187 -23.93 -5.81 17.29
CA ASP A 187 -24.97 -5.00 17.94
C ASP A 187 -25.87 -4.30 16.91
N LEU A 188 -25.33 -3.88 15.77
CA LEU A 188 -26.14 -3.41 14.64
C LEU A 188 -27.06 -4.53 14.11
N ALA A 189 -26.51 -5.72 13.87
CA ALA A 189 -27.31 -6.86 13.38
C ALA A 189 -28.45 -7.24 14.36
N LEU A 190 -28.20 -7.12 15.67
CA LEU A 190 -29.17 -7.38 16.72
C LEU A 190 -30.14 -6.19 16.99
N GLY A 191 -29.94 -5.04 16.33
CA GLY A 191 -30.77 -3.84 16.51
C GLY A 191 -30.56 -3.13 17.86
N ARG A 192 -29.42 -3.31 18.51
CA ARG A 192 -29.05 -2.60 19.75
C ARG A 192 -28.55 -1.18 19.47
N VAL A 193 -27.98 -0.98 18.27
CA VAL A 193 -27.77 0.32 17.63
C VAL A 193 -28.52 0.35 16.31
N ASP A 194 -28.87 1.55 15.85
CA ASP A 194 -29.68 1.75 14.63
C ASP A 194 -28.80 1.77 13.37
N ALA A 195 -27.57 2.25 13.52
CA ALA A 195 -26.57 2.32 12.43
C ALA A 195 -25.16 2.16 12.99
N TYR A 196 -24.22 1.90 12.11
CA TYR A 196 -22.79 1.78 12.44
C TYR A 196 -21.91 2.43 11.36
N ALA A 197 -20.98 3.27 11.78
CA ALA A 197 -20.07 3.95 10.86
C ALA A 197 -18.70 3.25 10.79
N HIS A 198 -18.30 2.85 9.61
CA HIS A 198 -16.99 2.29 9.32
C HIS A 198 -16.68 2.34 7.81
N THR A 199 -15.50 1.84 7.42
CA THR A 199 -15.17 1.69 6.00
C THR A 199 -16.04 0.62 5.34
N VAL A 200 -16.35 0.84 4.05
CA VAL A 200 -17.05 -0.15 3.21
C VAL A 200 -16.37 -1.51 3.28
N THR A 201 -15.05 -1.53 3.14
CA THR A 201 -14.26 -2.77 3.12
C THR A 201 -14.36 -3.55 4.42
N THR A 202 -14.29 -2.89 5.59
CA THR A 202 -14.44 -3.55 6.89
C THR A 202 -15.83 -4.11 7.08
N ILE A 203 -16.87 -3.36 6.71
CA ILE A 203 -18.26 -3.83 6.79
C ILE A 203 -18.45 -5.08 5.92
N LYS A 204 -17.99 -5.05 4.65
CA LYS A 204 -18.09 -6.19 3.73
C LYS A 204 -17.29 -7.40 4.18
N LYS A 205 -16.09 -7.19 4.74
CA LYS A 205 -15.29 -8.28 5.34
C LYS A 205 -16.03 -8.95 6.51
N THR A 206 -16.64 -8.16 7.40
CA THR A 206 -17.39 -8.67 8.54
C THR A 206 -18.66 -9.40 8.10
N GLU A 207 -19.39 -8.87 7.10
CA GLU A 207 -20.54 -9.55 6.48
C GLU A 207 -20.15 -10.95 6.00
N ALA A 208 -19.06 -11.05 5.22
CA ALA A 208 -18.59 -12.31 4.66
C ALA A 208 -18.13 -13.30 5.75
N ALA A 209 -17.41 -12.82 6.78
CA ALA A 209 -16.87 -13.66 7.84
C ALA A 209 -17.93 -14.18 8.81
N GLN A 210 -19.01 -13.41 9.06
CA GLN A 210 -20.01 -13.70 10.09
C GLN A 210 -21.38 -14.05 9.53
N GLY A 211 -21.56 -14.06 8.20
CA GLY A 211 -22.85 -14.31 7.56
C GLY A 211 -23.88 -13.21 7.83
N LEU A 212 -23.43 -11.99 8.13
CA LEU A 212 -24.27 -10.83 8.36
C LEU A 212 -24.62 -10.13 7.04
N LYS A 213 -25.66 -9.29 7.07
CA LYS A 213 -26.04 -8.45 5.94
C LYS A 213 -26.39 -7.06 6.42
N PHE A 214 -25.80 -6.08 5.78
CA PHE A 214 -26.06 -4.66 6.04
C PHE A 214 -26.28 -3.93 4.71
N ARG A 215 -27.05 -2.87 4.78
CA ARG A 215 -27.19 -1.92 3.69
C ARG A 215 -26.45 -0.64 4.08
N MET A 216 -25.65 -0.12 3.17
CA MET A 216 -24.98 1.16 3.35
C MET A 216 -25.90 2.27 2.86
N LEU A 217 -25.91 3.38 3.57
CA LEU A 217 -26.58 4.58 3.09
C LEU A 217 -25.80 5.16 1.92
N ASP A 218 -26.50 5.73 0.93
CA ASP A 218 -25.86 6.28 -0.28
C ASP A 218 -24.93 7.44 0.01
N GLN A 219 -25.20 8.18 1.08
CA GLN A 219 -24.36 9.28 1.53
C GLN A 219 -23.08 8.75 2.17
N LYS A 220 -21.94 8.98 1.52
CA LYS A 220 -20.63 8.71 2.09
C LYS A 220 -20.28 9.82 3.09
N LEU A 221 -19.65 9.44 4.21
CA LEU A 221 -19.15 10.41 5.19
C LEU A 221 -17.94 11.14 4.63
N PHE A 222 -16.98 10.39 4.14
CA PHE A 222 -15.82 10.86 3.38
C PHE A 222 -15.15 9.67 2.68
N GLY A 223 -14.40 9.95 1.63
CA GLY A 223 -13.60 8.95 0.92
C GLY A 223 -12.13 9.11 1.24
N ASN A 224 -11.42 8.00 1.38
CA ASN A 224 -9.98 7.98 1.42
C ASN A 224 -9.48 7.39 0.10
N ASN A 225 -9.13 8.26 -0.86
CA ASN A 225 -8.37 7.78 -2.00
C ASN A 225 -7.04 7.22 -1.53
N VAL A 226 -6.70 6.05 -2.02
CA VAL A 226 -5.47 5.32 -1.66
C VAL A 226 -4.46 5.46 -2.78
N GLY A 227 -3.22 5.72 -2.42
CA GLY A 227 -2.11 5.83 -3.36
C GLY A 227 -0.78 5.40 -2.75
N TRP A 228 0.21 5.31 -3.62
CA TRP A 228 1.60 5.09 -3.24
C TRP A 228 2.29 6.42 -2.97
N PHE A 229 3.25 6.43 -2.06
CA PHE A 229 3.98 7.64 -1.70
C PHE A 229 5.44 7.54 -2.06
N PHE A 230 5.99 8.66 -2.55
CA PHE A 230 7.36 8.83 -3.01
C PHE A 230 8.02 10.01 -2.31
N GLN A 231 9.34 10.05 -2.30
CA GLN A 231 10.07 11.24 -1.85
C GLN A 231 9.70 12.47 -2.71
N ASN A 232 9.65 13.63 -2.08
CA ASN A 232 9.44 14.90 -2.79
C ASN A 232 10.77 15.49 -3.29
N ASN A 233 11.37 14.81 -4.28
CA ASN A 233 12.58 15.21 -4.99
C ASN A 233 12.48 14.82 -6.48
N GLU A 234 13.49 15.15 -7.29
CA GLU A 234 13.49 14.87 -8.73
C GLU A 234 13.32 13.37 -9.04
N LYS A 235 14.08 12.50 -8.35
CA LYS A 235 13.98 11.03 -8.49
C LYS A 235 12.55 10.54 -8.17
N GLY A 236 11.97 11.04 -7.10
CA GLY A 236 10.61 10.69 -6.71
C GLY A 236 9.55 11.20 -7.70
N GLN A 237 9.74 12.38 -8.29
CA GLN A 237 8.85 12.92 -9.33
C GLN A 237 8.86 12.06 -10.58
N GLU A 238 10.04 11.66 -11.06
CA GLU A 238 10.19 10.79 -12.23
C GLU A 238 9.55 9.42 -11.96
N PHE A 239 9.84 8.83 -10.80
CA PHE A 239 9.31 7.53 -10.44
C PHE A 239 7.80 7.56 -10.25
N ARG A 240 7.24 8.61 -9.62
CA ARG A 240 5.80 8.83 -9.54
C ARG A 240 5.15 8.90 -10.92
N LYS A 241 5.75 9.64 -11.86
CA LYS A 241 5.23 9.74 -13.22
C LYS A 241 5.17 8.38 -13.91
N GLU A 242 6.21 7.58 -13.75
CA GLU A 242 6.26 6.22 -14.28
C GLU A 242 5.17 5.33 -13.65
N MET A 243 5.01 5.37 -12.33
CA MET A 243 3.99 4.58 -11.63
C MET A 243 2.57 5.04 -11.94
N ASN A 244 2.33 6.34 -12.11
CA ASN A 244 1.03 6.84 -12.55
C ASN A 244 0.65 6.32 -13.94
N GLN A 245 1.61 6.16 -14.86
CA GLN A 245 1.36 5.51 -16.14
C GLN A 245 0.93 4.04 -15.96
N GLN A 246 1.61 3.30 -15.07
CA GLN A 246 1.21 1.91 -14.77
C GLN A 246 -0.17 1.85 -14.13
N ILE A 247 -0.49 2.75 -13.21
CA ILE A 247 -1.82 2.85 -12.60
C ILE A 247 -2.88 3.11 -13.67
N ALA A 248 -2.66 4.09 -14.54
CA ALA A 248 -3.60 4.42 -15.61
C ALA A 248 -3.85 3.24 -16.58
N ASP A 249 -2.78 2.52 -16.95
CA ASP A 249 -2.88 1.35 -17.81
C ASP A 249 -3.64 0.20 -17.13
N MET A 250 -3.35 -0.06 -15.85
CA MET A 250 -4.04 -1.08 -15.03
C MET A 250 -5.50 -0.72 -14.71
N GLN A 251 -5.83 0.56 -14.59
CA GLN A 251 -7.22 1.02 -14.48
C GLN A 251 -7.97 0.80 -15.79
N LYS A 252 -7.37 1.19 -16.92
CA LYS A 252 -7.96 1.10 -18.24
C LYS A 252 -8.28 -0.33 -18.66
N ASP A 253 -7.40 -1.29 -18.35
CA ASP A 253 -7.60 -2.71 -18.70
C ASP A 253 -8.36 -3.51 -17.63
N GLY A 254 -8.74 -2.87 -16.52
CA GLY A 254 -9.52 -3.46 -15.43
C GLY A 254 -8.70 -4.31 -14.45
N THR A 255 -7.39 -4.32 -14.54
CA THR A 255 -6.52 -5.10 -13.63
C THR A 255 -6.68 -4.67 -12.18
N ILE A 256 -6.66 -3.35 -11.89
CA ILE A 256 -6.88 -2.84 -10.52
C ILE A 256 -8.27 -3.24 -10.03
N SER A 257 -9.32 -3.02 -10.82
CA SER A 257 -10.69 -3.40 -10.47
C SER A 257 -10.78 -4.89 -10.11
N LYS A 258 -10.16 -5.77 -10.90
CA LYS A 258 -10.14 -7.22 -10.65
C LYS A 258 -9.41 -7.56 -9.34
N ILE A 259 -8.25 -6.95 -9.09
CA ILE A 259 -7.48 -7.19 -7.86
C ILE A 259 -8.26 -6.73 -6.63
N VAL A 260 -8.75 -5.48 -6.62
CA VAL A 260 -9.46 -4.95 -5.45
C VAL A 260 -10.78 -5.67 -5.19
N THR A 261 -11.53 -6.03 -6.25
CA THR A 261 -12.77 -6.80 -6.12
C THR A 261 -12.54 -8.19 -5.52
N LYS A 262 -11.44 -8.85 -5.88
CA LYS A 262 -11.05 -10.14 -5.29
C LYS A 262 -10.89 -10.06 -3.77
N TRP A 263 -10.35 -8.97 -3.26
CA TRP A 263 -10.03 -8.82 -1.84
C TRP A 263 -11.16 -8.18 -1.03
N PHE A 264 -11.92 -7.27 -1.63
CA PHE A 264 -12.98 -6.51 -0.96
C PHE A 264 -14.39 -7.04 -1.20
N ASN A 265 -14.57 -7.95 -2.17
CA ASN A 265 -15.88 -8.33 -2.73
C ASN A 265 -16.67 -7.13 -3.29
N GLU A 266 -15.98 -6.03 -3.58
CA GLU A 266 -16.51 -4.79 -4.16
C GLU A 266 -15.45 -4.12 -5.03
N ASP A 267 -15.90 -3.49 -6.13
CA ASP A 267 -15.01 -2.71 -7.00
C ASP A 267 -14.74 -1.33 -6.39
N ALA A 268 -13.75 -1.28 -5.49
CA ALA A 268 -13.36 -0.08 -4.78
C ALA A 268 -12.73 1.01 -5.68
N THR A 269 -12.46 0.72 -6.96
CA THR A 269 -12.05 1.77 -7.92
C THR A 269 -13.19 2.75 -8.19
N LYS A 270 -14.44 2.32 -8.08
CA LYS A 270 -15.63 3.16 -8.22
C LYS A 270 -15.87 4.11 -7.04
N LEU A 271 -15.15 3.93 -5.96
CA LEU A 271 -15.24 4.77 -4.77
C LEU A 271 -14.28 5.97 -4.82
N ILE A 272 -13.38 6.02 -5.80
CA ILE A 272 -12.48 7.17 -6.01
C ILE A 272 -13.30 8.45 -6.17
N SER A 273 -12.90 9.50 -5.47
CA SER A 273 -13.59 10.79 -5.46
C SER A 273 -12.59 11.95 -5.61
N ASP A 274 -12.93 12.93 -6.44
CA ASP A 274 -12.12 14.15 -6.60
C ASP A 274 -12.18 15.06 -5.36
N ASP A 275 -13.17 14.87 -4.49
CA ASP A 275 -13.37 15.68 -3.29
C ASP A 275 -12.60 15.16 -2.05
N TYR A 276 -11.80 14.10 -2.20
CA TYR A 276 -11.10 13.44 -1.09
C TYR A 276 -10.17 14.36 -0.28
N LEU A 277 -9.58 15.37 -0.91
CA LEU A 277 -8.73 16.35 -0.20
C LEU A 277 -9.54 17.33 0.65
N LYS A 278 -10.80 17.59 0.32
CA LYS A 278 -11.66 18.50 1.09
C LYS A 278 -12.10 17.85 2.42
N ALA A 279 -12.31 16.55 2.42
CA ALA A 279 -12.74 15.79 3.60
C ALA A 279 -11.60 15.50 4.60
N ASN A 280 -10.34 15.63 4.17
CA ASN A 280 -9.14 15.31 4.95
C ASN A 280 -8.29 16.55 5.31
N ARG A 281 -8.89 17.73 5.36
CA ARG A 281 -8.25 19.00 5.80
C ARG A 281 -8.31 19.18 7.29
#